data_c0476a54a8e2e87a7961a0b28a5b69a8
#
_entry.id   c0476a54a8e2e87a7961a0b28a5b69a8
#
_cell.length_a   1.000
_cell.length_b   1.000
_cell.length_c   1.000
_cell.angle_alpha   90.00
_cell.angle_beta   90.00
_cell.angle_gamma   90.00
#
_symmetry.space_group_name_H-M   'P 1'
#
loop_
_entity.id
_entity.type
_entity.pdbx_description
1 polymer ?
#
loop_
_entity_poly.entity_id
_entity_poly.type
_entity_poly.pdbx_seq_one_letter_code
_entity_poly.pdbx_strand_id
1 'polypeptide(L)'
;MSQASHLSIGDSEHIAYRRVEGRTPGVMFLCGHGSDMDGTKALEVEAWAQANGRSCLRFDYRGHGGSSGEFLDGNVSSWTQDCLAAFDALTEGPQI
;
A
#
# COMPACT_ATOMS: atom_id res chain seq x y z
N MET A 1 -11.21 -15.18 1.95
CA MET A 1 -10.70 -13.95 1.32
C MET A 1 -10.47 -12.89 2.37
N SER A 2 -9.26 -12.38 2.46
CA SER A 2 -8.97 -11.32 3.43
C SER A 2 -9.53 -9.99 2.93
N GLN A 3 -10.16 -9.26 3.81
CA GLN A 3 -10.59 -7.90 3.52
C GLN A 3 -9.41 -6.95 3.66
N ALA A 4 -9.46 -5.82 2.96
CA ALA A 4 -8.46 -4.79 3.11
C ALA A 4 -8.53 -4.21 4.53
N SER A 5 -7.37 -3.93 5.10
CA SER A 5 -7.26 -3.17 6.34
C SER A 5 -7.15 -1.69 6.02
N HIS A 6 -7.31 -0.85 7.01
CA HIS A 6 -7.29 0.60 6.82
C HIS A 6 -6.37 1.26 7.84
N LEU A 7 -5.54 2.19 7.38
CA LEU A 7 -4.68 3.00 8.21
C LEU A 7 -5.21 4.43 8.26
N SER A 8 -5.51 4.92 9.45
CA SER A 8 -5.94 6.32 9.61
C SER A 8 -4.74 7.24 9.43
N ILE A 9 -4.88 8.26 8.58
CA ILE A 9 -3.80 9.21 8.27
C ILE A 9 -4.21 10.65 8.55
N GLY A 10 -5.38 10.87 9.18
CA GLY A 10 -5.91 12.17 9.51
C GLY A 10 -7.27 12.02 10.16
N ASP A 11 -7.93 13.13 10.43
CA ASP A 11 -9.18 13.13 11.20
C ASP A 11 -10.29 12.31 10.57
N SER A 12 -10.39 12.31 9.24
CA SER A 12 -11.44 11.57 8.53
C SER A 12 -10.88 10.85 7.30
N GLU A 13 -9.56 10.77 7.17
CA GLU A 13 -8.92 10.17 6.00
C GLU A 13 -8.22 8.87 6.37
N HIS A 14 -8.23 7.93 5.42
CA HIS A 14 -7.58 6.65 5.59
C HIS A 14 -7.05 6.13 4.25
N ILE A 15 -6.09 5.22 4.32
CA ILE A 15 -5.63 4.45 3.17
C ILE A 15 -5.96 2.98 3.41
N ALA A 16 -6.41 2.30 2.37
CA ALA A 16 -6.62 0.87 2.40
C ALA A 16 -5.31 0.16 2.07
N TYR A 17 -5.03 -0.96 2.75
CA TYR A 17 -3.82 -1.71 2.51
C TYR A 17 -4.05 -3.22 2.69
N ARG A 18 -3.13 -3.99 2.11
CA ARG A 18 -2.99 -5.42 2.37
C ARG A 18 -1.54 -5.71 2.70
N ARG A 19 -1.34 -6.47 3.77
CA ARG A 19 0.02 -6.77 4.24
C ARG A 19 0.17 -8.26 4.48
N VAL A 20 1.27 -8.80 4.02
CA VAL A 20 1.68 -10.18 4.26
C VAL A 20 2.99 -10.14 5.05
N GLU A 21 3.05 -10.88 6.14
CA GLU A 21 4.26 -10.93 6.95
C GLU A 21 5.29 -11.84 6.33
N GLY A 22 6.55 -11.54 6.60
CA GLY A 22 7.69 -12.32 6.15
C GLY A 22 8.98 -11.69 6.61
N ARG A 23 10.10 -12.19 6.08
CA ARG A 23 11.42 -11.69 6.46
C ARG A 23 11.79 -10.43 5.67
N THR A 24 12.80 -9.73 6.16
CA THR A 24 13.37 -8.57 5.48
C THR A 24 14.53 -8.96 4.57
N PRO A 25 14.84 -8.17 3.54
CA PRO A 25 14.10 -6.97 3.15
C PRO A 25 12.69 -7.31 2.69
N GLY A 26 11.72 -6.49 3.12
CA GLY A 26 10.35 -6.62 2.63
C GLY A 26 10.16 -5.97 1.29
N VAL A 27 8.97 -6.16 0.71
CA VAL A 27 8.60 -5.55 -0.57
C VAL A 27 7.44 -4.60 -0.32
N MET A 28 7.57 -3.36 -0.81
CA MET A 28 6.51 -2.36 -0.74
C MET A 28 6.12 -2.00 -2.17
N PHE A 29 4.88 -2.33 -2.55
CA PHE A 29 4.40 -2.05 -3.90
C PHE A 29 3.70 -0.70 -3.94
N LEU A 30 4.17 0.17 -4.82
CA LEU A 30 3.59 1.49 -5.05
C LEU A 30 2.75 1.43 -6.32
N CYS A 31 1.44 1.59 -6.17
CA CYS A 31 0.52 1.54 -7.31
C CYS A 31 0.81 2.67 -8.29
N GLY A 32 0.62 2.42 -9.57
CA GLY A 32 0.69 3.44 -10.59
C GLY A 32 -0.48 4.42 -10.47
N HIS A 33 -0.32 5.60 -11.06
CA HIS A 33 -1.36 6.63 -11.10
C HIS A 33 -2.64 6.07 -11.72
N GLY A 34 -3.75 6.18 -11.01
CA GLY A 34 -5.04 5.64 -11.45
C GLY A 34 -5.20 4.14 -11.29
N SER A 35 -4.22 3.45 -10.73
CA SER A 35 -4.29 2.02 -10.40
C SER A 35 -4.64 1.79 -8.94
N ASP A 36 -4.80 0.52 -8.56
CA ASP A 36 -5.04 0.17 -7.17
C ASP A 36 -4.15 -1.00 -6.73
N MET A 37 -4.24 -1.34 -5.44
CA MET A 37 -3.40 -2.39 -4.82
C MET A 37 -3.79 -3.80 -5.23
N ASP A 38 -4.90 -3.98 -5.91
CA ASP A 38 -5.39 -5.29 -6.33
C ASP A 38 -5.22 -5.52 -7.83
N GLY A 39 -4.49 -4.65 -8.53
CA GLY A 39 -4.18 -4.84 -9.93
C GLY A 39 -3.25 -6.02 -10.18
N THR A 40 -3.14 -6.43 -11.43
CA THR A 40 -2.38 -7.63 -11.81
C THR A 40 -0.92 -7.58 -11.35
N LYS A 41 -0.26 -6.44 -11.55
CA LYS A 41 1.14 -6.29 -11.14
C LYS A 41 1.32 -6.39 -9.63
N ALA A 42 0.38 -5.79 -8.88
CA ALA A 42 0.43 -5.85 -7.42
C ALA A 42 0.30 -7.28 -6.91
N LEU A 43 -0.61 -8.04 -7.48
CA LEU A 43 -0.81 -9.44 -7.10
C LEU A 43 0.39 -10.31 -7.48
N GLU A 44 1.01 -10.06 -8.61
CA GLU A 44 2.21 -10.78 -9.04
C GLU A 44 3.40 -10.50 -8.13
N VAL A 45 3.58 -9.24 -7.72
CA VAL A 45 4.66 -8.86 -6.80
C VAL A 45 4.46 -9.54 -5.46
N GLU A 46 3.24 -9.56 -4.93
CA GLU A 46 2.96 -10.25 -3.67
C GLU A 46 3.22 -11.74 -3.77
N ALA A 47 2.82 -12.39 -4.86
CA ALA A 47 3.08 -13.80 -5.08
C ALA A 47 4.59 -14.09 -5.07
N TRP A 48 5.38 -13.25 -5.72
CA TRP A 48 6.82 -13.37 -5.71
C TRP A 48 7.39 -13.24 -4.29
N ALA A 49 6.91 -12.23 -3.55
CA ALA A 49 7.38 -12.00 -2.19
C ALA A 49 7.06 -13.22 -1.30
N GLN A 50 5.85 -13.75 -1.39
CA GLN A 50 5.46 -14.92 -0.63
C GLN A 50 6.31 -16.15 -0.99
N ALA A 51 6.56 -16.36 -2.27
CA ALA A 51 7.39 -17.47 -2.73
C ALA A 51 8.82 -17.39 -2.19
N ASN A 52 9.30 -16.19 -1.89
CA ASN A 52 10.63 -15.94 -1.35
C ASN A 52 10.64 -15.72 0.16
N GLY A 53 9.49 -15.90 0.84
CA GLY A 53 9.39 -15.75 2.28
C GLY A 53 9.55 -14.32 2.77
N ARG A 54 9.32 -13.33 1.93
CA ARG A 54 9.47 -11.91 2.26
C ARG A 54 8.14 -11.26 2.61
N SER A 55 8.18 -10.27 3.50
CA SER A 55 7.01 -9.45 3.77
C SER A 55 6.64 -8.63 2.54
N CYS A 56 5.35 -8.29 2.41
CA CYS A 56 4.88 -7.49 1.29
C CYS A 56 3.77 -6.56 1.77
N LEU A 57 3.85 -5.29 1.37
CA LEU A 57 2.83 -4.29 1.62
C LEU A 57 2.32 -3.75 0.30
N ARG A 58 1.01 -3.76 0.13
CA ARG A 58 0.30 -3.10 -0.97
C ARG A 58 -0.69 -2.12 -0.35
N PHE A 59 -0.84 -0.95 -0.93
CA PHE A 59 -1.81 0.01 -0.43
C PHE A 59 -2.34 0.89 -1.55
N ASP A 60 -3.47 1.52 -1.29
CA ASP A 60 -4.09 2.49 -2.20
C ASP A 60 -3.81 3.89 -1.72
N TYR A 61 -3.31 4.76 -2.60
CA TYR A 61 -3.22 6.19 -2.31
C TYR A 61 -4.61 6.76 -2.09
N ARG A 62 -4.71 7.88 -1.36
CA ARG A 62 -5.97 8.61 -1.24
C ARG A 62 -6.53 8.92 -2.63
N GLY A 63 -7.84 8.77 -2.78
CA GLY A 63 -8.51 8.94 -4.07
C GLY A 63 -8.42 7.74 -4.99
N HIS A 64 -7.82 6.63 -4.54
CA HIS A 64 -7.68 5.40 -5.32
C HIS A 64 -8.28 4.22 -4.56
N GLY A 65 -8.83 3.27 -5.30
CA GLY A 65 -9.31 1.99 -4.75
C GLY A 65 -10.18 2.15 -3.51
N GLY A 66 -9.78 1.48 -2.42
CA GLY A 66 -10.50 1.49 -1.15
C GLY A 66 -10.13 2.61 -0.19
N SER A 67 -9.21 3.50 -0.57
CA SER A 67 -8.81 4.62 0.27
C SER A 67 -9.80 5.77 0.17
N SER A 68 -9.82 6.64 1.19
CA SER A 68 -10.70 7.80 1.21
C SER A 68 -10.26 8.88 0.21
N GLY A 69 -11.14 9.86 -0.02
CA GLY A 69 -10.86 11.01 -0.86
C GLY A 69 -11.27 10.80 -2.31
N GLU A 70 -11.21 11.87 -3.06
CA GLU A 70 -11.54 11.89 -4.47
C GLU A 70 -10.27 11.89 -5.31
N PHE A 71 -10.28 11.16 -6.41
CA PHE A 71 -9.10 11.07 -7.29
C PHE A 71 -8.63 12.45 -7.75
N LEU A 72 -9.57 13.34 -8.10
CA LEU A 72 -9.22 14.67 -8.60
C LEU A 72 -8.63 15.59 -7.54
N ASP A 73 -8.80 15.27 -6.26
CA ASP A 73 -8.24 16.04 -5.15
C ASP A 73 -6.82 15.63 -4.79
N GLY A 74 -6.35 14.52 -5.35
CA GLY A 74 -5.00 14.02 -5.08
C GLY A 74 -3.94 14.71 -5.91
N ASN A 75 -2.72 14.68 -5.41
CA ASN A 75 -1.55 15.17 -6.13
C ASN A 75 -0.31 14.42 -5.65
N VAL A 76 0.83 14.66 -6.30
CA VAL A 76 2.07 13.96 -5.97
C VAL A 76 2.46 14.17 -4.52
N SER A 77 2.25 15.37 -3.97
CA SER A 77 2.58 15.65 -2.56
C SER A 77 1.73 14.81 -1.61
N SER A 78 0.41 14.74 -1.82
CA SER A 78 -0.47 13.95 -0.94
C SER A 78 -0.16 12.45 -1.07
N TRP A 79 0.11 11.96 -2.27
CA TRP A 79 0.44 10.55 -2.47
C TRP A 79 1.81 10.20 -1.87
N THR A 80 2.76 11.12 -1.91
CA THR A 80 4.05 10.95 -1.22
C THR A 80 3.84 10.84 0.29
N GLN A 81 2.98 11.69 0.86
CA GLN A 81 2.64 11.59 2.28
C GLN A 81 2.02 10.25 2.62
N ASP A 82 1.14 9.74 1.77
CA ASP A 82 0.51 8.42 1.96
C ASP A 82 1.56 7.32 1.95
N CYS A 83 2.51 7.38 1.02
CA CYS A 83 3.59 6.42 0.94
C CYS A 83 4.44 6.41 2.20
N LEU A 84 4.82 7.60 2.69
CA LEU A 84 5.62 7.71 3.91
C LEU A 84 4.85 7.22 5.14
N ALA A 85 3.56 7.54 5.22
CA ALA A 85 2.73 7.07 6.33
C ALA A 85 2.64 5.54 6.33
N ALA A 86 2.44 4.93 5.17
CA ALA A 86 2.40 3.48 5.04
C ALA A 86 3.74 2.85 5.40
N PHE A 87 4.83 3.42 4.90
CA PHE A 87 6.17 2.93 5.20
C PHE A 87 6.46 2.94 6.70
N ASP A 88 6.17 4.07 7.36
CA ASP A 88 6.49 4.23 8.78
C ASP A 88 5.62 3.35 9.68
N ALA A 89 4.33 3.21 9.36
CA ALA A 89 3.38 2.52 10.23
C ALA A 89 3.27 1.02 9.95
N LEU A 90 3.51 0.59 8.72
CA LEU A 90 3.13 -0.75 8.25
C LEU A 90 4.32 -1.62 7.83
N THR A 91 5.54 -1.10 7.85
CA THR A 91 6.72 -1.88 7.48
C THR A 91 7.76 -1.87 8.59
N GLU A 92 8.60 -2.90 8.59
CA GLU A 92 9.74 -3.01 9.49
C GLU A 92 10.99 -3.37 8.68
N GLY A 93 12.11 -2.74 9.05
CA GLY A 93 13.38 -2.99 8.39
C GLY A 93 13.44 -2.50 6.95
N PRO A 94 14.49 -2.89 6.20
CA PRO A 94 14.66 -2.45 4.81
C PRO A 94 13.53 -2.92 3.91
N GLN A 95 13.17 -2.08 2.95
CA GLN A 95 12.14 -2.38 1.95
C GLN A 95 12.71 -2.26 0.54
N ILE A 96 12.21 -3.10 -0.33
CA ILE A 96 12.53 -3.07 -1.75
C ILE A 96 11.44 -2.28 -2.47
#